data_84697dcbc48e160c7b0ebc9bbd01d9fe
#
_entry.id   84697dcbc48e160c7b0ebc9bbd01d9fe
#
_cell.length_a   1.000
_cell.length_b   1.000
_cell.length_c   1.000
_cell.angle_alpha   90.00
_cell.angle_beta   90.00
_cell.angle_gamma   90.00
#
_symmetry.space_group_name_H-M   'P 1'
#
loop_
_entity.id
_entity.type
_entity.pdbx_description
1 polymer ?
#
loop_
_entity_poly.entity_id
_entity_poly.type
_entity_poly.pdbx_seq_one_letter_code
_entity_poly.pdbx_strand_id
1 'polypeptide(L)'
;MSPEPYLGEVARTPVRHHILSVLVENKAGVLARIAGLFARRGFNIYSLAVAPAESHARFSRVTIVVDAESAPLEQIVQQLDKLVNVVAIKDLAPRDAVERELLLATLPLDYKHRPAMIDTITLAGASIVDVGPTSVTVMLAGTPEACDELERALEVFTKVELHRTGRVALPRLG
;
A
#
# COMPACT_ATOMS: atom_id res chain seq x y z
N MET A 1 7.95 23.46 -36.94
CA MET A 1 8.38 22.44 -35.93
C MET A 1 8.24 23.13 -34.56
N SER A 2 7.05 23.00 -33.96
CA SER A 2 6.71 23.65 -32.69
C SER A 2 7.21 22.77 -31.54
N PRO A 3 7.84 23.35 -30.50
CA PRO A 3 8.26 22.56 -29.34
C PRO A 3 7.01 22.14 -28.54
N GLU A 4 6.95 20.86 -28.20
CA GLU A 4 5.95 20.35 -27.26
C GLU A 4 6.11 21.03 -25.90
N PRO A 5 5.00 21.34 -25.20
CA PRO A 5 5.10 21.93 -23.88
C PRO A 5 5.63 20.88 -22.90
N TYR A 6 6.76 21.17 -22.28
CA TYR A 6 7.24 20.48 -21.08
C TYR A 6 6.11 20.47 -20.04
N LEU A 7 5.54 19.29 -19.79
CA LEU A 7 4.71 19.08 -18.63
C LEU A 7 5.64 19.16 -17.41
N GLY A 8 5.64 20.35 -16.79
CA GLY A 8 6.40 20.58 -15.56
C GLY A 8 6.02 19.50 -14.53
N GLU A 9 7.03 19.00 -13.83
CA GLU A 9 6.87 18.23 -12.62
C GLU A 9 5.86 18.96 -11.72
N VAL A 10 4.64 18.45 -11.66
CA VAL A 10 3.69 18.87 -10.64
C VAL A 10 4.31 18.37 -9.33
N ALA A 11 4.87 19.29 -8.56
CA ALA A 11 5.32 19.03 -7.21
C ALA A 11 4.14 18.37 -6.47
N ARG A 12 4.19 17.05 -6.29
CA ARG A 12 3.18 16.33 -5.53
C ARG A 12 3.32 16.81 -4.09
N THR A 13 2.41 17.66 -3.68
CA THR A 13 2.22 17.98 -2.27
C THR A 13 2.12 16.62 -1.54
N PRO A 14 2.85 16.41 -0.44
CA PRO A 14 2.77 15.14 0.27
C PRO A 14 1.34 14.93 0.73
N VAL A 15 0.64 14.03 0.05
CA VAL A 15 -0.75 13.68 0.39
C VAL A 15 -0.73 13.06 1.76
N ARG A 16 -1.40 13.71 2.72
CA ARG A 16 -1.52 13.16 4.07
C ARG A 16 -2.54 12.04 4.03
N HIS A 17 -2.06 10.83 4.21
CA HIS A 17 -2.91 9.66 4.34
C HIS A 17 -3.31 9.45 5.80
N HIS A 18 -4.57 9.08 6.02
CA HIS A 18 -5.04 8.56 7.30
C HIS A 18 -5.15 7.04 7.22
N ILE A 19 -4.83 6.39 8.31
CA ILE A 19 -4.85 4.93 8.41
C ILE A 19 -5.92 4.53 9.41
N LEU A 20 -6.90 3.79 8.95
CA LEU A 20 -7.94 3.20 9.79
C LEU A 20 -7.69 1.70 9.92
N SER A 21 -7.51 1.23 11.15
CA SER A 21 -7.49 -0.19 11.47
C SER A 21 -8.87 -0.60 11.98
N VAL A 22 -9.60 -1.36 11.18
CA VAL A 22 -10.99 -1.75 11.44
C VAL A 22 -11.05 -3.23 11.72
N LEU A 23 -11.56 -3.60 12.89
CA LEU A 23 -11.87 -4.98 13.23
C LEU A 23 -13.31 -5.27 12.83
N VAL A 24 -13.53 -6.29 12.02
CA VAL A 24 -14.84 -6.66 11.50
C VAL A 24 -15.12 -8.14 11.68
N GLU A 25 -16.40 -8.51 11.72
CA GLU A 25 -16.76 -9.92 11.62
C GLU A 25 -16.30 -10.50 10.27
N ASN A 26 -15.71 -11.68 10.29
CA ASN A 26 -15.29 -12.37 9.06
C ASN A 26 -16.49 -13.08 8.42
N LYS A 27 -17.32 -12.32 7.73
CA LYS A 27 -18.52 -12.80 7.05
C LYS A 27 -18.55 -12.34 5.60
N ALA A 28 -19.16 -13.15 4.75
CA ALA A 28 -19.36 -12.79 3.35
C ALA A 28 -20.10 -11.44 3.23
N GLY A 29 -19.63 -10.59 2.31
CA GLY A 29 -20.25 -9.30 2.01
C GLY A 29 -19.82 -8.14 2.93
N VAL A 30 -19.05 -8.35 4.01
CA VAL A 30 -18.62 -7.27 4.90
C VAL A 30 -17.71 -6.30 4.15
N LEU A 31 -16.72 -6.81 3.43
CA LEU A 31 -15.83 -5.98 2.63
C LEU A 31 -16.58 -5.19 1.54
N ALA A 32 -17.54 -5.82 0.90
CA ALA A 32 -18.40 -5.16 -0.10
C ALA A 32 -19.23 -4.02 0.51
N ARG A 33 -19.71 -4.16 1.74
CA ARG A 33 -20.43 -3.10 2.47
C ARG A 33 -19.52 -1.92 2.79
N ILE A 34 -18.28 -2.19 3.23
CA ILE A 34 -17.27 -1.16 3.49
C ILE A 34 -16.99 -0.42 2.18
N ALA A 35 -16.61 -1.13 1.12
CA ALA A 35 -16.29 -0.52 -0.18
C ALA A 35 -17.50 0.27 -0.74
N GLY A 36 -18.71 -0.27 -0.62
CA GLY A 36 -19.95 0.42 -1.03
C GLY A 36 -20.24 1.68 -0.22
N LEU A 37 -19.89 1.71 1.07
CA LEU A 37 -20.00 2.92 1.90
C LEU A 37 -19.08 4.01 1.39
N PHE A 38 -17.81 3.70 1.14
CA PHE A 38 -16.83 4.64 0.61
C PHE A 38 -17.28 5.17 -0.77
N ALA A 39 -17.68 4.28 -1.67
CA ALA A 39 -18.14 4.65 -3.00
C ALA A 39 -19.36 5.60 -2.97
N ARG A 40 -20.37 5.32 -2.13
CA ARG A 40 -21.58 6.17 -2.02
C ARG A 40 -21.28 7.56 -1.45
N ARG A 41 -20.21 7.70 -0.69
CA ARG A 41 -19.81 8.96 -0.06
C ARG A 41 -18.75 9.71 -0.84
N GLY A 42 -18.26 9.14 -1.94
CA GLY A 42 -17.20 9.73 -2.73
C GLY A 42 -15.82 9.74 -2.03
N PHE A 43 -15.63 8.86 -1.04
CA PHE A 43 -14.34 8.72 -0.35
C PHE A 43 -13.42 7.83 -1.18
N ASN A 44 -12.19 8.28 -1.40
CA ASN A 44 -11.18 7.49 -2.08
C ASN A 44 -10.45 6.56 -1.10
N ILE A 45 -10.40 5.28 -1.41
CA ILE A 45 -9.55 4.30 -0.73
C ILE A 45 -8.22 4.25 -1.49
N TYR A 46 -7.15 4.73 -0.86
CA TYR A 46 -5.82 4.67 -1.44
C TYR A 46 -5.24 3.25 -1.37
N SER A 47 -5.42 2.57 -0.24
CA SER A 47 -4.90 1.21 -0.01
C SER A 47 -5.85 0.45 0.91
N LEU A 48 -6.00 -0.85 0.66
CA LEU A 48 -6.87 -1.73 1.42
C LEU A 48 -6.18 -3.09 1.61
N ALA A 49 -5.91 -3.44 2.86
CA ALA A 49 -5.39 -4.75 3.22
C ALA A 49 -6.35 -5.45 4.18
N VAL A 50 -6.62 -6.72 3.94
CA VAL A 50 -7.56 -7.52 4.75
C VAL A 50 -6.92 -8.87 5.08
N ALA A 51 -6.96 -9.23 6.35
CA ALA A 51 -6.51 -10.55 6.81
C ALA A 51 -7.33 -11.01 8.02
N PRO A 52 -7.41 -12.32 8.29
CA PRO A 52 -7.94 -12.82 9.55
C PRO A 52 -7.19 -12.22 10.74
N ALA A 53 -7.92 -11.78 11.76
CA ALA A 53 -7.34 -11.10 12.92
C ALA A 53 -6.89 -12.06 14.03
N GLU A 54 -7.37 -13.29 13.99
CA GLU A 54 -7.09 -14.33 14.98
C GLU A 54 -7.10 -15.74 14.36
N SER A 55 -6.54 -16.71 15.06
CA SER A 55 -6.40 -18.09 14.59
C SER A 55 -7.74 -18.78 14.23
N HIS A 56 -8.86 -18.36 14.82
CA HIS A 56 -10.19 -18.92 14.55
C HIS A 56 -10.94 -18.22 13.44
N ALA A 57 -10.36 -17.20 12.81
CA ALA A 57 -10.90 -16.44 11.71
C ALA A 57 -12.35 -15.91 11.91
N ARG A 58 -12.80 -15.72 13.16
CA ARG A 58 -14.10 -15.10 13.46
C ARG A 58 -14.14 -13.64 13.08
N PHE A 59 -13.00 -12.98 13.18
CA PHE A 59 -12.80 -11.58 12.86
C PHE A 59 -11.73 -11.42 11.79
N SER A 60 -11.87 -10.36 11.02
CA SER A 60 -10.85 -9.88 10.08
C SER A 60 -10.42 -8.49 10.46
N ARG A 61 -9.15 -8.19 10.26
CA ARG A 61 -8.61 -6.84 10.34
C ARG A 61 -8.53 -6.26 8.95
N VAL A 62 -9.13 -5.10 8.80
CA VAL A 62 -9.10 -4.31 7.57
C VAL A 62 -8.27 -3.07 7.85
N THR A 63 -7.16 -2.91 7.15
CA THR A 63 -6.38 -1.68 7.17
C THR A 63 -6.78 -0.86 5.96
N ILE A 64 -7.37 0.31 6.18
CA ILE A 64 -7.86 1.21 5.14
C ILE A 64 -7.00 2.47 5.18
N VAL A 65 -6.37 2.79 4.07
CA VAL A 65 -5.67 4.06 3.89
C VAL A 65 -6.54 4.97 3.04
N VAL A 66 -6.84 6.14 3.57
CA VAL A 66 -7.69 7.14 2.90
C VAL A 66 -6.93 8.42 2.66
N ASP A 67 -7.33 9.14 1.64
CA ASP A 67 -6.80 10.46 1.31
C ASP A 67 -7.40 11.51 2.25
N ALA A 68 -6.55 12.24 2.97
CA ALA A 68 -6.99 13.26 3.92
C ALA A 68 -7.74 14.43 3.27
N GLU A 69 -7.53 14.63 1.96
CA GLU A 69 -8.18 15.71 1.20
C GLU A 69 -9.60 15.36 0.77
N SER A 70 -9.95 14.07 0.72
CA SER A 70 -11.22 13.61 0.13
C SER A 70 -12.42 13.73 1.08
N ALA A 71 -12.20 13.71 2.40
CA ALA A 71 -13.26 13.95 3.40
C ALA A 71 -12.71 14.11 4.82
N PRO A 72 -13.45 14.77 5.74
CA PRO A 72 -13.13 14.76 7.16
C PRO A 72 -13.12 13.31 7.68
N LEU A 73 -11.99 12.91 8.26
CA LEU A 73 -11.78 11.57 8.81
C LEU A 73 -12.89 11.14 9.78
N GLU A 74 -13.36 12.08 10.59
CA GLU A 74 -14.45 11.86 11.54
C GLU A 74 -15.74 11.38 10.87
N GLN A 75 -16.07 11.88 9.67
CA GLN A 75 -17.23 11.41 8.94
C GLN A 75 -17.05 9.97 8.46
N ILE A 76 -15.85 9.61 8.00
CA ILE A 76 -15.54 8.25 7.57
C ILE A 76 -15.72 7.29 8.76
N VAL A 77 -15.12 7.61 9.89
CA VAL A 77 -15.20 6.81 11.12
C VAL A 77 -16.65 6.64 11.58
N GLN A 78 -17.42 7.72 11.64
CA GLN A 78 -18.83 7.69 12.02
C GLN A 78 -19.69 6.83 11.08
N GLN A 79 -19.36 6.79 9.81
CA GLN A 79 -20.11 5.98 8.84
C GLN A 79 -19.72 4.49 8.93
N LEU A 80 -18.44 4.21 9.17
CA LEU A 80 -17.98 2.84 9.41
C LEU A 80 -18.58 2.25 10.68
N ASP A 81 -18.66 3.04 11.75
CA ASP A 81 -19.22 2.63 13.05
C ASP A 81 -20.71 2.23 12.98
N LYS A 82 -21.45 2.73 11.98
CA LYS A 82 -22.83 2.33 11.72
C LYS A 82 -23.00 0.97 11.08
N LEU A 83 -21.92 0.36 10.59
CA LEU A 83 -21.99 -0.96 9.98
C LEU A 83 -22.06 -2.04 11.07
N VAL A 84 -23.11 -2.84 11.06
CA VAL A 84 -23.40 -3.89 12.06
C VAL A 84 -22.24 -4.86 12.26
N ASN A 85 -21.44 -5.08 11.22
CA ASN A 85 -20.33 -6.03 11.26
C ASN A 85 -19.01 -5.41 11.72
N VAL A 86 -18.95 -4.11 11.99
CA VAL A 86 -17.78 -3.42 12.53
C VAL A 86 -17.77 -3.57 14.05
N VAL A 87 -16.68 -4.08 14.58
CA VAL A 87 -16.49 -4.36 16.01
C VAL A 87 -15.69 -3.26 16.69
N ALA A 88 -14.65 -2.76 16.01
CA ALA A 88 -13.82 -1.70 16.52
C ALA A 88 -13.13 -0.96 15.37
N ILE A 89 -12.92 0.34 15.58
CA ILE A 89 -12.17 1.20 14.66
C ILE A 89 -11.06 1.88 15.47
N LYS A 90 -9.85 1.87 14.92
CA LYS A 90 -8.72 2.65 15.44
C LYS A 90 -8.22 3.56 14.33
N ASP A 91 -8.21 4.85 14.59
CA ASP A 91 -7.47 5.82 13.80
C ASP A 91 -6.00 5.77 14.23
N LEU A 92 -5.13 5.55 13.27
CA LEU A 92 -3.68 5.49 13.48
C LEU A 92 -3.06 6.71 12.81
N ALA A 93 -2.75 7.72 13.62
CA ALA A 93 -1.99 8.85 13.08
C ALA A 93 -0.63 8.37 12.58
N PRO A 94 -0.13 8.88 11.45
CA PRO A 94 1.13 8.40 10.85
C PRO A 94 2.33 8.43 11.80
N ARG A 95 2.36 9.36 12.76
CA ARG A 95 3.43 9.45 13.78
C ARG A 95 3.37 8.32 14.81
N ASP A 96 2.18 7.80 15.06
CA ASP A 96 1.90 6.82 16.11
C ASP A 96 1.71 5.41 15.56
N ALA A 97 1.97 5.23 14.27
CA ALA A 97 1.85 3.96 13.56
C ALA A 97 3.20 3.41 13.12
N VAL A 98 3.30 2.09 13.10
CA VAL A 98 4.30 1.35 12.35
C VAL A 98 3.62 0.79 11.12
N GLU A 99 3.98 1.31 9.95
CA GLU A 99 3.42 0.89 8.66
C GLU A 99 4.39 0.00 7.91
N ARG A 100 3.88 -0.99 7.21
CA ARG A 100 4.66 -1.83 6.28
C ARG A 100 3.83 -2.20 5.07
N GLU A 101 4.52 -2.37 3.95
CA GLU A 101 4.01 -2.99 2.73
C GLU A 101 4.96 -4.08 2.27
N LEU A 102 4.45 -5.02 1.51
CA LEU A 102 5.25 -5.95 0.74
C LEU A 102 5.12 -5.58 -0.73
N LEU A 103 6.27 -5.44 -1.38
CA LEU A 103 6.41 -5.23 -2.81
C LEU A 103 7.05 -6.46 -3.43
N LEU A 104 6.44 -6.99 -4.51
CA LEU A 104 7.05 -7.97 -5.40
C LEU A 104 7.24 -7.32 -6.76
N ALA A 105 8.42 -7.48 -7.34
CA ALA A 105 8.74 -6.96 -8.66
C ALA A 105 9.47 -8.00 -9.49
N THR A 106 8.98 -8.24 -10.72
CA THR A 106 9.65 -9.11 -11.69
C THR A 106 10.35 -8.26 -12.74
N LEU A 107 11.63 -8.53 -12.93
CA LEU A 107 12.54 -7.77 -13.78
C LEU A 107 13.17 -8.71 -14.82
N PRO A 108 13.25 -8.34 -16.10
CA PRO A 108 14.06 -9.06 -17.06
C PRO A 108 15.56 -8.94 -16.70
N LEU A 109 16.27 -10.07 -16.81
CA LEU A 109 17.72 -10.11 -16.62
C LEU A 109 18.42 -9.72 -17.93
N ASP A 110 18.89 -8.47 -17.98
CA ASP A 110 19.81 -8.02 -19.01
C ASP A 110 21.25 -8.14 -18.49
N TYR A 111 22.08 -8.89 -19.21
CA TYR A 111 23.51 -9.07 -18.83
C TYR A 111 24.27 -7.76 -18.66
N LYS A 112 23.90 -6.73 -19.43
CA LYS A 112 24.55 -5.44 -19.41
C LYS A 112 24.30 -4.68 -18.11
N HIS A 113 23.08 -4.73 -17.58
CA HIS A 113 22.64 -3.97 -16.42
C HIS A 113 22.60 -4.81 -15.13
N ARG A 114 22.84 -6.12 -15.24
CA ARG A 114 22.76 -7.06 -14.11
C ARG A 114 23.53 -6.64 -12.86
N PRO A 115 24.83 -6.23 -12.93
CA PRO A 115 25.55 -5.83 -11.73
C PRO A 115 24.91 -4.64 -11.03
N ALA A 116 24.60 -3.57 -11.76
CA ALA A 116 23.99 -2.37 -11.20
C ALA A 116 22.58 -2.64 -10.63
N MET A 117 21.81 -3.53 -11.27
CA MET A 117 20.51 -3.95 -10.77
C MET A 117 20.63 -4.71 -9.44
N ILE A 118 21.58 -5.65 -9.32
CA ILE A 118 21.81 -6.40 -8.10
C ILE A 118 22.27 -5.47 -6.98
N ASP A 119 23.15 -4.51 -7.28
CA ASP A 119 23.59 -3.50 -6.31
C ASP A 119 22.41 -2.67 -5.82
N THR A 120 21.53 -2.21 -6.72
CA THR A 120 20.31 -1.45 -6.37
C THR A 120 19.40 -2.25 -5.45
N ILE A 121 19.13 -3.53 -5.78
CA ILE A 121 18.29 -4.43 -4.97
C ILE A 121 18.90 -4.59 -3.57
N THR A 122 20.21 -4.81 -3.50
CA THR A 122 20.92 -5.03 -2.23
C THR A 122 20.93 -3.78 -1.36
N LEU A 123 21.21 -2.62 -1.95
CA LEU A 123 21.22 -1.33 -1.24
C LEU A 123 19.85 -0.94 -0.69
N ALA A 124 18.78 -1.29 -1.42
CA ALA A 124 17.42 -1.09 -0.96
C ALA A 124 16.99 -2.07 0.16
N GLY A 125 17.83 -3.05 0.49
CA GLY A 125 17.48 -4.11 1.46
C GLY A 125 16.44 -5.10 0.93
N ALA A 126 16.24 -5.15 -0.38
CA ALA A 126 15.34 -6.11 -1.02
C ALA A 126 16.02 -7.49 -1.20
N SER A 127 15.21 -8.52 -1.29
CA SER A 127 15.65 -9.90 -1.46
C SER A 127 15.26 -10.43 -2.83
N ILE A 128 16.13 -11.22 -3.45
CA ILE A 128 15.79 -12.01 -4.63
C ILE A 128 15.09 -13.27 -4.14
N VAL A 129 13.85 -13.46 -4.58
CA VAL A 129 12.99 -14.59 -4.13
C VAL A 129 12.79 -15.64 -5.20
N ASP A 130 12.99 -15.28 -6.47
CA ASP A 130 12.94 -16.23 -7.57
C ASP A 130 13.90 -15.82 -8.70
N VAL A 131 14.49 -16.81 -9.38
CA VAL A 131 15.44 -16.60 -10.48
C VAL A 131 15.10 -17.51 -11.63
N GLY A 132 14.62 -16.94 -12.71
CA GLY A 132 14.38 -17.61 -13.97
C GLY A 132 15.53 -17.47 -14.96
N PRO A 133 15.44 -18.11 -16.16
CA PRO A 133 16.46 -18.00 -17.20
C PRO A 133 16.66 -16.58 -17.73
N THR A 134 15.60 -15.79 -17.76
CA THR A 134 15.56 -14.45 -18.38
C THR A 134 15.03 -13.37 -17.45
N SER A 135 14.65 -13.70 -16.22
CA SER A 135 14.05 -12.77 -15.29
C SER A 135 14.38 -13.11 -13.83
N VAL A 136 14.21 -12.15 -12.97
CA VAL A 136 14.36 -12.29 -11.52
C VAL A 136 13.17 -11.64 -10.83
N THR A 137 12.68 -12.27 -9.76
CA THR A 137 11.67 -11.68 -8.89
C THR A 137 12.31 -11.24 -7.59
N VAL A 138 12.09 -9.99 -7.22
CA VAL A 138 12.57 -9.38 -6.00
C VAL A 138 11.41 -9.07 -5.06
N MET A 139 11.71 -9.06 -3.77
CA MET A 139 10.74 -8.75 -2.71
C MET A 139 11.35 -7.72 -1.76
N LEU A 140 10.54 -6.73 -1.39
CA LEU A 140 10.83 -5.82 -0.30
C LEU A 140 9.65 -5.79 0.67
N ALA A 141 9.90 -6.02 1.96
CA ALA A 141 8.97 -5.74 3.03
C ALA A 141 9.48 -4.48 3.77
N GLY A 142 8.94 -3.33 3.44
CA GLY A 142 9.47 -2.04 3.85
C GLY A 142 8.40 -1.03 4.27
N THR A 143 8.83 0.20 4.55
CA THR A 143 7.90 1.32 4.64
C THR A 143 7.36 1.67 3.25
N PRO A 144 6.21 2.36 3.15
CA PRO A 144 5.69 2.79 1.85
C PRO A 144 6.73 3.56 1.03
N GLU A 145 7.48 4.46 1.69
CA GLU A 145 8.51 5.27 1.05
C GLU A 145 9.66 4.42 0.51
N ALA A 146 10.11 3.39 1.27
CA ALA A 146 11.15 2.48 0.81
C ALA A 146 10.68 1.65 -0.41
N CYS A 147 9.40 1.26 -0.44
CA CYS A 147 8.81 0.59 -1.59
C CYS A 147 8.77 1.52 -2.81
N ASP A 148 8.37 2.79 -2.63
CA ASP A 148 8.35 3.80 -3.69
C ASP A 148 9.76 4.12 -4.23
N GLU A 149 10.77 4.13 -3.35
CA GLU A 149 12.17 4.34 -3.74
C GLU A 149 12.72 3.18 -4.55
N LEU A 150 12.44 1.94 -4.12
CA LEU A 150 12.84 0.76 -4.87
C LEU A 150 12.17 0.71 -6.25
N GLU A 151 10.86 0.96 -6.33
CA GLU A 151 10.11 1.00 -7.59
C GLU A 151 10.76 1.97 -8.57
N ARG A 152 10.98 3.23 -8.16
CA ARG A 152 11.62 4.25 -8.99
C ARG A 152 13.04 3.86 -9.41
N ALA A 153 13.80 3.25 -8.52
CA ALA A 153 15.17 2.81 -8.81
C ALA A 153 15.21 1.67 -9.84
N LEU A 154 14.23 0.77 -9.80
CA LEU A 154 14.13 -0.36 -10.73
C LEU A 154 13.62 0.07 -12.12
N GLU A 155 12.73 1.06 -12.19
CA GLU A 155 12.20 1.59 -13.45
C GLU A 155 13.28 2.20 -14.36
N VAL A 156 14.43 2.63 -13.78
CA VAL A 156 15.59 3.13 -14.53
C VAL A 156 16.17 2.03 -15.45
N PHE A 157 16.08 0.78 -15.05
CA PHE A 157 16.67 -0.34 -15.82
C PHE A 157 15.70 -0.91 -16.85
N THR A 158 14.41 -0.96 -16.53
CA THR A 158 13.40 -1.61 -17.37
C THR A 158 11.97 -1.31 -16.89
N LYS A 159 10.99 -1.67 -17.74
CA LYS A 159 9.60 -1.71 -17.29
C LYS A 159 9.41 -2.89 -16.33
N VAL A 160 8.95 -2.60 -15.14
CA VAL A 160 8.78 -3.55 -14.04
C VAL A 160 7.34 -4.04 -14.00
N GLU A 161 7.16 -5.36 -13.88
CA GLU A 161 5.88 -5.92 -13.43
C GLU A 161 5.87 -5.94 -11.90
N LEU A 162 4.96 -5.16 -11.31
CA LEU A 162 4.99 -4.86 -9.90
C LEU A 162 3.66 -5.13 -9.23
N HIS A 163 3.72 -5.78 -8.05
CA HIS A 163 2.58 -6.01 -7.17
C HIS A 163 2.88 -5.51 -5.75
N ARG A 164 1.92 -4.82 -5.15
CA ARG A 164 1.98 -4.35 -3.76
C ARG A 164 0.78 -4.88 -2.97
N THR A 165 0.99 -5.22 -1.72
CA THR A 165 -0.09 -5.71 -0.84
C THR A 165 -1.02 -4.63 -0.35
N GLY A 166 -0.60 -3.36 -0.44
CA GLY A 166 -1.17 -2.29 0.36
C GLY A 166 -0.61 -2.28 1.78
N ARG A 167 -0.95 -1.24 2.53
CA ARG A 167 -0.37 -0.96 3.86
C ARG A 167 -1.05 -1.78 4.94
N VAL A 168 -0.23 -2.36 5.81
CA VAL A 168 -0.64 -2.86 7.13
C VAL A 168 -0.03 -1.96 8.20
N ALA A 169 -0.75 -1.73 9.29
CA ALA A 169 -0.29 -0.84 10.35
C ALA A 169 -0.69 -1.33 11.74
N LEU A 170 0.18 -1.08 12.70
CA LEU A 170 -0.05 -1.26 14.12
C LEU A 170 0.32 0.03 14.87
N PRO A 171 -0.29 0.28 16.05
CA PRO A 171 0.17 1.33 16.94
C PRO A 171 1.66 1.15 17.27
N ARG A 172 2.40 2.24 17.32
CA ARG A 172 3.76 2.24 17.80
C ARG A 172 3.76 1.93 19.31
N LEU A 173 4.71 1.13 19.73
CA LEU A 173 4.92 0.89 21.17
C LEU A 173 5.58 2.14 21.75
N GLY A 174 4.97 2.72 22.80
CA GLY A 174 5.48 3.89 23.50
C GLY A 174 6.71 3.59 24.32
#